data_b42e6908a1ce82dbb97b473a6007fd1e
#
_entry.id   b42e6908a1ce82dbb97b473a6007fd1e
#
_cell.length_a   1.000
_cell.length_b   1.000
_cell.length_c   1.000
_cell.angle_alpha   90.00
_cell.angle_beta   90.00
_cell.angle_gamma   90.00
#
_symmetry.space_group_name_H-M   'P 1'
#
loop_
_entity.id
_entity.type
_entity.pdbx_description
1 polymer ?
#
loop_
_entity_poly.entity_id
_entity_poly.type
_entity_poly.pdbx_seq_one_letter_code
_entity_poly.pdbx_strand_id
1 'polypeptide(L)'
;LTRLGMDIKDYVTEHVKVEHPQHPELNLVKLAIIFNRKGTDPKHIKQVVVFGNNQIDRSPCGTGTSGMMVYFKERDELEIGEHYVSESIIGSIFHGHLKEQTEVEGLRAFIPCVKGHPAIMSIAEFWLEQDDIYQAGIPMIL
;
A
#
# COMPACT_ATOMS: atom_id res chain seq x y z
N LEU A 1 -0.58 16.63 4.92
CA LEU A 1 -0.65 15.52 3.95
C LEU A 1 -1.78 14.55 4.28
N THR A 2 -1.97 14.13 5.53
CA THR A 2 -3.03 13.18 5.91
C THR A 2 -4.42 13.67 5.52
N ARG A 3 -4.78 14.90 5.92
CA ARG A 3 -6.08 15.48 5.57
C ARG A 3 -6.30 15.52 4.05
N LEU A 4 -5.30 15.98 3.29
CA LEU A 4 -5.39 16.00 1.82
C LEU A 4 -5.58 14.58 1.24
N GLY A 5 -4.84 13.59 1.75
CA GLY A 5 -5.00 12.19 1.32
C GLY A 5 -6.39 11.64 1.63
N MET A 6 -6.97 11.98 2.79
CA MET A 6 -8.34 11.59 3.14
C MET A 6 -9.36 12.25 2.24
N ASP A 7 -9.26 13.57 2.03
CA ASP A 7 -10.17 14.33 1.16
C ASP A 7 -10.17 13.75 -0.27
N ILE A 8 -8.99 13.41 -0.82
CA ILE A 8 -8.85 12.77 -2.14
C ILE A 8 -9.50 11.38 -2.14
N LYS A 9 -9.20 10.56 -1.13
CA LYS A 9 -9.73 9.20 -1.01
C LYS A 9 -11.26 9.20 -0.97
N ASP A 10 -11.84 10.06 -0.15
CA ASP A 10 -13.27 10.16 0.05
C ASP A 10 -13.95 10.68 -1.23
N TYR A 11 -13.39 11.72 -1.84
CA TYR A 11 -13.90 12.23 -3.14
C TYR A 11 -13.89 11.16 -4.23
N VAL A 12 -12.78 10.41 -4.39
CA VAL A 12 -12.69 9.35 -5.39
C VAL A 12 -13.67 8.21 -5.09
N THR A 13 -13.81 7.82 -3.83
CA THR A 13 -14.78 6.78 -3.41
C THR A 13 -16.22 7.16 -3.78
N GLU A 14 -16.58 8.44 -3.67
CA GLU A 14 -17.92 8.92 -3.99
C GLU A 14 -18.18 9.06 -5.51
N HIS A 15 -17.15 9.35 -6.30
CA HIS A 15 -17.30 9.73 -7.70
C HIS A 15 -16.79 8.70 -8.71
N VAL A 16 -16.00 7.73 -8.28
CA VAL A 16 -15.42 6.71 -9.13
C VAL A 16 -15.88 5.33 -8.67
N LYS A 17 -16.57 4.62 -9.56
CA LYS A 17 -16.95 3.23 -9.31
C LYS A 17 -15.70 2.35 -9.37
N VAL A 18 -15.37 1.71 -8.26
CA VAL A 18 -14.27 0.74 -8.15
C VAL A 18 -14.88 -0.63 -7.95
N GLU A 19 -14.48 -1.59 -8.79
CA GLU A 19 -14.94 -2.99 -8.69
C GLU A 19 -13.77 -3.92 -8.96
N HIS A 20 -13.63 -4.92 -8.10
CA HIS A 20 -12.71 -6.03 -8.37
C HIS A 20 -13.49 -7.18 -9.01
N PRO A 21 -13.02 -7.78 -10.13
CA PRO A 21 -13.80 -8.76 -10.88
C PRO A 21 -14.13 -10.04 -10.11
N GLN A 22 -13.28 -10.45 -9.17
CA GLN A 22 -13.45 -11.67 -8.36
C GLN A 22 -13.86 -11.38 -6.91
N HIS A 23 -13.72 -10.13 -6.44
CA HIS A 23 -13.90 -9.72 -5.06
C HIS A 23 -14.80 -8.50 -4.96
N PRO A 24 -16.16 -8.66 -5.06
CA PRO A 24 -17.11 -7.55 -5.02
C PRO A 24 -17.03 -6.71 -3.74
N GLU A 25 -16.52 -7.29 -2.65
CA GLU A 25 -16.25 -6.58 -1.39
C GLU A 25 -15.11 -5.55 -1.49
N LEU A 26 -14.28 -5.64 -2.53
CA LEU A 26 -13.22 -4.66 -2.83
C LEU A 26 -13.76 -3.57 -3.77
N ASN A 27 -14.66 -2.75 -3.25
CA ASN A 27 -15.38 -1.72 -4.01
C ASN A 27 -15.12 -0.29 -3.51
N LEU A 28 -14.11 -0.10 -2.66
CA LEU A 28 -13.76 1.18 -2.08
C LEU A 28 -12.30 1.55 -2.33
N VAL A 29 -12.03 2.83 -2.48
CA VAL A 29 -10.65 3.36 -2.47
C VAL A 29 -10.17 3.44 -1.03
N LYS A 30 -9.31 2.50 -0.63
CA LYS A 30 -8.83 2.38 0.76
C LYS A 30 -7.57 3.19 1.05
N LEU A 31 -6.79 3.52 0.02
CA LEU A 31 -5.49 4.17 0.13
C LEU A 31 -5.41 5.37 -0.80
N ALA A 32 -4.75 6.44 -0.36
CA ALA A 32 -4.30 7.53 -1.21
C ALA A 32 -2.77 7.63 -1.12
N ILE A 33 -2.11 7.77 -2.26
CA ILE A 33 -0.66 7.89 -2.34
C ILE A 33 -0.31 9.30 -2.80
N ILE A 34 0.47 10.00 -1.99
CA ILE A 34 1.06 11.28 -2.36
C ILE A 34 2.55 11.04 -2.54
N PHE A 35 3.08 11.34 -3.72
CA PHE A 35 4.47 11.04 -4.04
C PHE A 35 5.18 12.21 -4.71
N ASN A 36 6.51 12.17 -4.64
CA ASN A 36 7.41 13.05 -5.37
C ASN A 36 8.54 12.22 -5.96
N ARG A 37 8.99 12.56 -7.17
CA ARG A 37 10.16 11.95 -7.80
C ARG A 37 11.42 12.44 -7.11
N LYS A 38 12.36 11.54 -6.85
CA LYS A 38 13.63 11.88 -6.19
C LYS A 38 14.71 12.13 -7.23
N GLY A 39 15.14 13.38 -7.33
CA GLY A 39 16.16 13.75 -8.31
C GLY A 39 15.69 13.59 -9.76
N THR A 40 16.57 13.11 -10.61
CA THR A 40 16.33 12.90 -12.05
C THR A 40 15.89 11.46 -12.39
N ASP A 41 15.96 10.53 -11.43
CA ASP A 41 15.56 9.14 -11.65
C ASP A 41 14.04 9.00 -11.47
N PRO A 42 13.29 8.74 -12.55
CA PRO A 42 11.84 8.57 -12.47
C PRO A 42 11.42 7.32 -11.69
N LYS A 43 12.35 6.38 -11.47
CA LYS A 43 12.12 5.09 -10.79
C LYS A 43 12.44 5.12 -9.31
N HIS A 44 12.89 6.25 -8.79
CA HIS A 44 13.08 6.50 -7.38
C HIS A 44 12.11 7.58 -6.91
N ILE A 45 11.11 7.17 -6.14
CA ILE A 45 10.13 8.09 -5.58
C ILE A 45 10.19 8.13 -4.06
N LYS A 46 9.79 9.26 -3.51
CA LYS A 46 9.44 9.39 -2.10
C LYS A 46 7.93 9.52 -1.98
N GLN A 47 7.32 8.66 -1.15
CA GLN A 47 5.86 8.60 -1.04
C GLN A 47 5.39 8.56 0.41
N VAL A 48 4.15 8.97 0.60
CA VAL A 48 3.37 8.72 1.80
C VAL A 48 2.04 8.10 1.40
N VAL A 49 1.67 7.04 2.10
CA VAL A 49 0.39 6.37 1.92
C VAL A 49 -0.52 6.76 3.08
N VAL A 50 -1.66 7.32 2.75
CA VAL A 50 -2.70 7.74 3.70
C VAL A 50 -3.85 6.72 3.65
N PHE A 51 -4.29 6.25 4.82
CA PHE A 51 -5.34 5.23 4.94
C PHE A 51 -6.14 5.37 6.24
N GLY A 52 -7.17 4.54 6.39
CA GLY A 52 -8.00 4.49 7.59
C GLY A 52 -8.54 5.88 7.99
N ASN A 53 -8.41 6.21 9.26
CA ASN A 53 -8.83 7.49 9.82
C ASN A 53 -7.62 8.39 10.05
N ASN A 54 -7.17 9.11 9.03
CA ASN A 54 -6.00 10.00 9.06
C ASN A 54 -4.67 9.30 9.44
N GLN A 55 -4.53 8.03 9.12
CA GLN A 55 -3.30 7.28 9.36
C GLN A 55 -2.34 7.39 8.17
N ILE A 56 -1.06 7.31 8.46
CA ILE A 56 0.00 7.21 7.45
C ILE A 56 0.83 5.96 7.68
N ASP A 57 1.28 5.36 6.60
CA ASP A 57 2.26 4.29 6.66
C ASP A 57 3.67 4.89 6.90
N ARG A 58 4.38 4.38 7.88
CA ARG A 58 5.79 4.76 8.12
C ARG A 58 6.74 4.02 7.17
N SER A 59 6.32 2.86 6.69
CA SER A 59 7.01 2.14 5.61
C SER A 59 6.65 2.74 4.24
N PRO A 60 7.35 2.35 3.16
CA PRO A 60 6.91 2.70 1.80
C PRO A 60 5.56 2.09 1.42
N CYS A 61 4.98 1.22 2.23
CA CYS A 61 3.77 0.44 1.97
C CYS A 61 3.94 -0.59 0.84
N GLY A 62 3.73 -1.86 1.12
CA GLY A 62 3.82 -2.92 0.11
C GLY A 62 2.81 -2.77 -1.01
N THR A 63 1.53 -2.56 -0.66
CA THR A 63 0.45 -2.31 -1.62
C THR A 63 0.68 -1.01 -2.40
N GLY A 64 1.10 0.07 -1.71
CA GLY A 64 1.41 1.33 -2.36
C GLY A 64 2.56 1.22 -3.34
N THR A 65 3.66 0.56 -2.97
CA THR A 65 4.81 0.32 -3.86
C THR A 65 4.40 -0.51 -5.08
N SER A 66 3.59 -1.57 -4.89
CA SER A 66 3.08 -2.40 -5.98
C SER A 66 2.20 -1.60 -6.94
N GLY A 67 1.28 -0.82 -6.42
CA GLY A 67 0.41 0.04 -7.24
C GLY A 67 1.18 1.10 -8.01
N MET A 68 2.21 1.70 -7.42
CA MET A 68 3.05 2.68 -8.10
C MET A 68 3.88 2.08 -9.23
N MET A 69 4.39 0.84 -9.07
CA MET A 69 5.05 0.14 -10.18
C MET A 69 4.10 -0.10 -11.37
N VAL A 70 2.86 -0.50 -11.11
CA VAL A 70 1.83 -0.63 -12.15
C VAL A 70 1.51 0.73 -12.77
N TYR A 71 1.34 1.77 -11.96
CA TYR A 71 1.10 3.14 -12.45
C TYR A 71 2.20 3.61 -13.41
N PHE A 72 3.47 3.39 -13.10
CA PHE A 72 4.59 3.75 -13.97
C PHE A 72 4.66 2.84 -15.21
N LYS A 73 4.32 1.55 -15.09
CA LYS A 73 4.26 0.63 -16.24
C LYS A 73 3.19 1.05 -17.23
N GLU A 74 2.01 1.43 -16.78
CA GLU A 74 0.92 1.90 -17.63
C GLU A 74 1.21 3.24 -18.35
N ARG A 75 2.26 3.93 -17.93
CA ARG A 75 2.75 5.19 -18.53
C ARG A 75 4.03 5.01 -19.34
N ASP A 76 4.46 3.77 -19.57
CA ASP A 76 5.71 3.43 -20.23
C ASP A 76 6.97 4.04 -19.55
N GLU A 77 6.89 4.24 -18.25
CA GLU A 77 7.98 4.79 -17.43
C GLU A 77 8.72 3.72 -16.60
N LEU A 78 8.25 2.48 -16.61
CA LEU A 78 8.86 1.32 -15.95
C LEU A 78 8.66 0.06 -16.79
N GLU A 79 9.73 -0.71 -17.00
CA GLU A 79 9.65 -1.99 -17.71
C GLU A 79 9.54 -3.19 -16.75
N ILE A 80 9.04 -4.33 -17.27
CA ILE A 80 9.03 -5.59 -16.52
C ILE A 80 10.48 -6.00 -16.22
N GLY A 81 10.74 -6.40 -14.98
CA GLY A 81 12.07 -6.72 -14.49
C GLY A 81 12.92 -5.51 -14.09
N GLU A 82 12.50 -4.32 -14.41
CA GLU A 82 13.25 -3.11 -14.12
C GLU A 82 13.17 -2.74 -12.64
N HIS A 83 14.32 -2.31 -12.09
CA HIS A 83 14.44 -1.96 -10.69
C HIS A 83 13.73 -0.64 -10.35
N TYR A 84 12.96 -0.66 -9.27
CA TYR A 84 12.21 0.46 -8.76
C TYR A 84 12.51 0.68 -7.28
N VAL A 85 12.56 1.92 -6.83
CA VAL A 85 12.83 2.31 -5.45
C VAL A 85 11.69 3.16 -4.91
N SER A 86 11.13 2.71 -3.80
CA SER A 86 10.13 3.47 -3.03
C SER A 86 10.71 3.86 -1.67
N GLU A 87 10.78 5.16 -1.40
CA GLU A 87 11.21 5.72 -0.12
C GLU A 87 10.00 6.23 0.66
N SER A 88 9.90 5.88 1.93
CA SER A 88 8.84 6.36 2.81
C SER A 88 9.11 7.79 3.30
N ILE A 89 8.12 8.39 3.95
CA ILE A 89 8.24 9.72 4.55
C ILE A 89 9.34 9.80 5.62
N ILE A 90 9.64 8.69 6.30
CA ILE A 90 10.71 8.59 7.32
C ILE A 90 12.06 8.10 6.75
N GLY A 91 12.16 7.87 5.43
CA GLY A 91 13.40 7.46 4.76
C GLY A 91 13.65 5.96 4.70
N SER A 92 12.72 5.10 5.13
CA SER A 92 12.85 3.66 4.88
C SER A 92 12.62 3.33 3.40
N ILE A 93 13.25 2.28 2.91
CA ILE A 93 13.29 1.98 1.47
C ILE A 93 12.75 0.58 1.20
N PHE A 94 11.92 0.48 0.17
CA PHE A 94 11.61 -0.76 -0.52
C PHE A 94 12.20 -0.75 -1.92
N HIS A 95 12.72 -1.90 -2.33
CA HIS A 95 13.13 -2.19 -3.69
C HIS A 95 12.06 -3.06 -4.34
N GLY A 96 11.70 -2.77 -5.58
CA GLY A 96 10.69 -3.54 -6.28
C GLY A 96 10.99 -3.73 -7.76
N HIS A 97 10.25 -4.62 -8.37
CA HIS A 97 10.12 -4.77 -9.81
C HIS A 97 8.81 -5.50 -10.13
N LEU A 98 8.29 -5.31 -11.32
CA LEU A 98 7.22 -6.14 -11.85
C LEU A 98 7.86 -7.41 -12.42
N LYS A 99 7.50 -8.58 -11.88
CA LYS A 99 8.08 -9.87 -12.28
C LYS A 99 7.61 -10.26 -13.67
N GLU A 100 6.30 -10.18 -13.89
CA GLU A 100 5.65 -10.58 -15.13
C GLU A 100 4.27 -9.95 -15.27
N GLN A 101 3.79 -9.89 -16.51
CA GLN A 101 2.41 -9.56 -16.81
C GLN A 101 1.55 -10.82 -16.71
N THR A 102 0.35 -10.68 -16.21
CA THR A 102 -0.67 -11.73 -16.11
C THR A 102 -2.04 -11.17 -16.44
N GLU A 103 -3.07 -11.97 -16.25
CA GLU A 103 -4.46 -11.58 -16.48
C GLU A 103 -5.35 -12.05 -15.34
N VAL A 104 -6.33 -11.24 -14.98
CA VAL A 104 -7.39 -11.57 -14.03
C VAL A 104 -8.74 -11.24 -14.65
N GLU A 105 -9.55 -12.26 -14.97
CA GLU A 105 -10.87 -12.11 -15.60
C GLU A 105 -10.86 -11.22 -16.86
N GLY A 106 -9.88 -11.42 -17.73
CA GLY A 106 -9.73 -10.63 -18.96
C GLY A 106 -9.09 -9.25 -18.78
N LEU A 107 -8.79 -8.86 -17.55
CA LEU A 107 -8.11 -7.60 -17.25
C LEU A 107 -6.60 -7.82 -17.14
N ARG A 108 -5.83 -6.92 -17.78
CA ARG A 108 -4.38 -6.92 -17.65
C ARG A 108 -3.96 -6.70 -16.21
N ALA A 109 -3.10 -7.55 -15.72
CA ALA A 109 -2.57 -7.52 -14.37
C ALA A 109 -1.05 -7.76 -14.36
N PHE A 110 -0.39 -7.49 -13.22
CA PHE A 110 1.04 -7.67 -13.05
C PHE A 110 1.33 -8.33 -11.72
N ILE A 111 2.39 -9.12 -11.67
CA ILE A 111 2.90 -9.74 -10.44
C ILE A 111 4.04 -8.87 -9.91
N PRO A 112 3.85 -8.11 -8.81
CA PRO A 112 4.90 -7.32 -8.20
C PRO A 112 5.78 -8.17 -7.30
N CYS A 113 7.07 -7.81 -7.24
CA CYS A 113 8.01 -8.30 -6.25
C CYS A 113 8.50 -7.09 -5.44
N VAL A 114 8.40 -7.17 -4.10
CA VAL A 114 8.82 -6.10 -3.19
C VAL A 114 9.76 -6.66 -2.14
N LYS A 115 10.91 -6.02 -1.94
CA LYS A 115 11.92 -6.36 -0.94
C LYS A 115 12.11 -5.20 0.03
N GLY A 116 11.95 -5.49 1.32
CA GLY A 116 12.27 -4.59 2.43
C GLY A 116 13.34 -5.17 3.34
N HIS A 117 13.79 -4.37 4.30
CA HIS A 117 14.75 -4.77 5.33
C HIS A 117 14.16 -4.51 6.73
N PRO A 118 13.48 -5.50 7.33
CA PRO A 118 12.93 -5.36 8.67
C PRO A 118 14.02 -5.52 9.74
N ALA A 119 13.76 -4.96 10.93
CA ALA A 119 14.57 -5.18 12.13
C ALA A 119 13.69 -5.74 13.26
N ILE A 120 14.26 -6.61 14.07
CA ILE A 120 13.60 -7.10 15.29
C ILE A 120 13.61 -5.96 16.30
N MET A 121 12.43 -5.50 16.71
CA MET A 121 12.29 -4.37 17.62
C MET A 121 12.05 -4.79 19.07
N SER A 122 11.41 -5.94 19.28
CA SER A 122 11.07 -6.44 20.61
C SER A 122 10.77 -7.93 20.58
N ILE A 123 10.79 -8.53 21.75
CA ILE A 123 10.20 -9.83 22.07
C ILE A 123 9.19 -9.57 23.17
N ALA A 124 7.95 -10.03 23.00
CA ALA A 124 6.88 -9.86 23.97
C ALA A 124 6.32 -11.23 24.38
N GLU A 125 5.93 -11.35 25.64
CA GLU A 125 5.23 -12.50 26.18
C GLU A 125 3.82 -12.06 26.61
N PHE A 126 2.81 -12.81 26.20
CA PHE A 126 1.41 -12.53 26.53
C PHE A 126 0.84 -13.67 27.37
N TRP A 127 0.19 -13.31 28.46
CA TRP A 127 -0.46 -14.25 29.36
C TRP A 127 -1.96 -14.17 29.17
N LEU A 128 -2.61 -15.33 29.08
CA LEU A 128 -4.06 -15.48 29.03
C LEU A 128 -4.46 -16.27 30.27
N GLU A 129 -5.08 -15.63 31.23
CA GLU A 129 -5.60 -16.28 32.42
C GLU A 129 -6.96 -16.92 32.15
N GLN A 130 -7.19 -18.11 32.73
CA GLN A 130 -8.43 -18.89 32.43
C GLN A 130 -9.70 -18.21 32.95
N ASP A 131 -9.60 -17.39 33.98
CA ASP A 131 -10.68 -16.65 34.61
C ASP A 131 -10.80 -15.20 34.12
N ASP A 132 -9.98 -14.78 33.15
CA ASP A 132 -10.16 -13.48 32.51
C ASP A 132 -11.40 -13.49 31.63
N ILE A 133 -12.40 -12.69 32.02
CA ILE A 133 -13.66 -12.55 31.28
C ILE A 133 -13.49 -11.93 29.87
N TYR A 134 -12.33 -11.37 29.59
CA TYR A 134 -11.99 -10.73 28.32
C TYR A 134 -10.93 -11.49 27.51
N GLN A 135 -10.75 -12.80 27.74
CA GLN A 135 -9.76 -13.61 27.03
C GLN A 135 -9.82 -13.45 25.49
N ALA A 136 -11.01 -13.30 24.94
CA ALA A 136 -11.24 -13.10 23.51
C ALA A 136 -11.15 -11.61 23.09
N GLY A 137 -10.77 -10.73 23.98
CA GLY A 137 -10.76 -9.27 23.78
C GLY A 137 -12.11 -8.63 24.10
N ILE A 138 -12.10 -7.31 24.15
CA ILE A 138 -13.30 -6.49 24.38
C ILE A 138 -13.91 -6.16 23.01
N PRO A 139 -15.13 -6.64 22.69
CA PRO A 139 -15.79 -6.28 21.44
C PRO A 139 -16.06 -4.77 21.42
N MET A 140 -15.44 -4.06 20.49
CA MET A 140 -15.77 -2.66 20.22
C MET A 140 -17.06 -2.61 19.39
N ILE A 141 -18.17 -2.30 20.04
CA ILE A 141 -19.43 -1.97 19.34
C ILE A 141 -19.28 -0.52 18.87
N LEU A 142 -19.05 -0.35 17.58
CA LEU A 142 -19.05 0.94 16.91
C LEU A 142 -20.46 1.25 16.39
#